data_089c50f35197312a48f041d60a324e55
#
_entry.id   089c50f35197312a48f041d60a324e55
#
_cell.length_a   1.000
_cell.length_b   1.000
_cell.length_c   1.000
_cell.angle_alpha   90.00
_cell.angle_beta   90.00
_cell.angle_gamma   90.00
#
_symmetry.space_group_name_H-M   'P 1'
#
loop_
_entity.id
_entity.type
_entity.pdbx_description
1 polymer ?
#
loop_
_entity_poly.entity_id
_entity_poly.type
_entity_poly.pdbx_seq_one_letter_code
_entity_poly.pdbx_strand_id
1 'polypeptide(L)'
;MSWNSSVVKVSPGDIAPSITISTSKSYAIRLLILASLVPEEFHLYQMPKSSDVENLIVALKMVGLIIIEAPGHIIVKNSFPACEQNVTTPLLVPTGDGGTTNRFLAALLAIGKRTYRLVPTGRIPLRPVEELTSALQNLAVEIKYGIANDNYWLEIKGPCDDRNKIVVVESDRSSQFASAISLALINLPQIKVQPAQLKGSHSYYTLTKYLIDQVTTKGIREYTVPFDMSTLSYPIALGLICQTLIVKGESLLDPMQPDSALVDIVRKMGGEVECLPDGLLISKSNLHAAQIECSDFPDLVPTLAFICSYSKGSSTLTGVKGLRYKESDRLDEICSTLKRFKVRHHFDQKSDRLTIEGRTVIINHSPD
;
A
#
# COMPACT_ATOMS: atom_id res chain seq x y z
N MET A 1 -16.73 18.78 5.08
CA MET A 1 -16.97 17.92 6.25
C MET A 1 -15.75 18.02 7.15
N SER A 2 -15.94 18.47 8.39
CA SER A 2 -14.87 18.62 9.37
C SER A 2 -14.29 17.25 9.72
N TRP A 3 -12.99 17.13 9.67
CA TRP A 3 -12.27 15.99 10.24
C TRP A 3 -12.60 15.93 11.74
N ASN A 4 -13.34 14.92 12.16
CA ASN A 4 -13.38 14.58 13.58
C ASN A 4 -11.98 14.05 13.93
N SER A 5 -11.11 14.94 14.40
CA SER A 5 -9.85 14.55 15.01
C SER A 5 -10.17 13.82 16.31
N SER A 6 -10.31 12.50 16.22
CA SER A 6 -10.34 11.70 17.43
C SER A 6 -8.96 11.80 18.09
N VAL A 7 -8.87 12.54 19.17
CA VAL A 7 -7.65 12.61 19.97
C VAL A 7 -7.50 11.27 20.69
N VAL A 8 -6.50 10.49 20.32
CA VAL A 8 -6.14 9.27 21.03
C VAL A 8 -5.16 9.65 22.13
N LYS A 9 -5.56 9.46 23.40
CA LYS A 9 -4.67 9.61 24.54
C LYS A 9 -3.92 8.30 24.74
N VAL A 10 -2.59 8.35 24.57
CA VAL A 10 -1.70 7.24 24.90
C VAL A 10 -1.15 7.46 26.30
N SER A 11 -1.36 6.51 27.19
CA SER A 11 -0.80 6.51 28.55
C SER A 11 0.27 5.43 28.65
N PRO A 12 1.31 5.63 29.47
CA PRO A 12 2.25 4.56 29.81
C PRO A 12 1.49 3.34 30.36
N GLY A 13 1.90 2.16 29.99
CA GLY A 13 1.30 0.90 30.44
C GLY A 13 2.15 -0.28 30.00
N ASP A 14 1.79 -1.45 30.51
CA ASP A 14 2.46 -2.69 30.15
C ASP A 14 2.11 -3.09 28.69
N ILE A 15 3.11 -3.56 27.97
CA ILE A 15 2.93 -4.09 26.62
C ILE A 15 2.49 -5.55 26.77
N ALA A 16 1.44 -5.94 26.04
CA ALA A 16 1.01 -7.34 26.00
C ALA A 16 2.18 -8.24 25.51
N PRO A 17 2.41 -9.38 26.15
CA PRO A 17 3.54 -10.27 25.80
C PRO A 17 3.36 -10.91 24.43
N SER A 18 2.14 -10.93 23.91
CA SER A 18 1.86 -11.40 22.56
C SER A 18 0.77 -10.57 21.89
N ILE A 19 0.91 -10.40 20.58
CA ILE A 19 -0.05 -9.67 19.75
C ILE A 19 -0.32 -10.42 18.45
N THR A 20 -1.42 -10.09 17.79
CA THR A 20 -1.73 -10.49 16.40
C THR A 20 -1.76 -9.25 15.53
N ILE A 21 -1.53 -9.43 14.24
CA ILE A 21 -1.56 -8.33 13.27
C ILE A 21 -2.66 -8.55 12.22
N SER A 22 -3.01 -7.49 11.51
CA SER A 22 -3.95 -7.56 10.39
C SER A 22 -3.31 -8.23 9.15
N THR A 23 -4.16 -8.64 8.24
CA THR A 23 -3.78 -9.11 6.91
C THR A 23 -3.54 -7.96 5.94
N SER A 24 -2.89 -8.25 4.80
CA SER A 24 -2.33 -7.24 3.89
C SER A 24 -3.39 -6.49 3.08
N LYS A 25 -3.49 -5.19 3.31
CA LYS A 25 -4.29 -4.28 2.50
C LYS A 25 -3.84 -4.30 1.03
N SER A 26 -2.55 -4.35 0.78
CA SER A 26 -1.97 -4.33 -0.57
C SER A 26 -2.33 -5.57 -1.39
N TYR A 27 -2.42 -6.75 -0.75
CA TYR A 27 -2.95 -7.96 -1.37
C TYR A 27 -4.46 -7.84 -1.60
N ALA A 28 -5.21 -7.48 -0.55
CA ALA A 28 -6.67 -7.44 -0.59
C ALA A 28 -7.21 -6.55 -1.72
N ILE A 29 -6.66 -5.35 -1.91
CA ILE A 29 -7.06 -4.45 -2.99
C ILE A 29 -6.77 -5.07 -4.36
N ARG A 30 -5.59 -5.68 -4.57
CA ARG A 30 -5.23 -6.33 -5.83
C ARG A 30 -6.14 -7.52 -6.15
N LEU A 31 -6.39 -8.34 -5.16
CA LEU A 31 -7.25 -9.51 -5.28
C LEU A 31 -8.70 -9.14 -5.56
N LEU A 32 -9.23 -8.07 -4.93
CA LEU A 32 -10.57 -7.56 -5.23
C LEU A 32 -10.69 -7.08 -6.69
N ILE A 33 -9.67 -6.37 -7.20
CA ILE A 33 -9.66 -5.96 -8.61
C ILE A 33 -9.59 -7.19 -9.53
N LEU A 34 -8.72 -8.16 -9.24
CA LEU A 34 -8.63 -9.39 -10.04
C LEU A 34 -9.93 -10.20 -9.99
N ALA A 35 -10.52 -10.38 -8.80
CA ALA A 35 -11.81 -11.04 -8.63
C ALA A 35 -12.93 -10.34 -9.41
N SER A 36 -12.85 -9.00 -9.54
CA SER A 36 -13.81 -8.21 -10.34
C SER A 36 -13.70 -8.43 -11.84
N LEU A 37 -12.61 -9.03 -12.32
CA LEU A 37 -12.32 -9.17 -13.76
C LEU A 37 -12.51 -10.60 -14.28
N VAL A 38 -12.72 -11.56 -13.39
CA VAL A 38 -12.97 -12.95 -13.78
C VAL A 38 -14.46 -13.28 -13.67
N PRO A 39 -15.05 -14.06 -14.61
CA PRO A 39 -16.48 -14.33 -14.62
C PRO A 39 -16.92 -15.35 -13.57
N GLU A 40 -16.00 -16.19 -13.10
CA GLU A 40 -16.28 -17.22 -12.09
C GLU A 40 -16.36 -16.60 -10.68
N GLU A 41 -17.09 -17.26 -9.80
CA GLU A 41 -17.15 -16.91 -8.39
C GLU A 41 -15.74 -16.95 -7.76
N PHE A 42 -15.36 -15.90 -7.01
CA PHE A 42 -14.05 -15.75 -6.40
C PHE A 42 -14.18 -15.55 -4.89
N HIS A 43 -13.47 -16.37 -4.12
CA HIS A 43 -13.49 -16.38 -2.67
C HIS A 43 -12.22 -15.76 -2.09
N LEU A 44 -12.38 -14.77 -1.21
CA LEU A 44 -11.28 -14.09 -0.53
C LEU A 44 -11.42 -14.26 0.97
N TYR A 45 -10.45 -14.94 1.59
CA TYR A 45 -10.43 -15.21 3.02
C TYR A 45 -9.46 -14.28 3.76
N GLN A 46 -9.70 -14.09 5.05
CA GLN A 46 -8.90 -13.23 5.93
C GLN A 46 -8.80 -11.79 5.43
N MET A 47 -9.89 -11.24 4.92
CA MET A 47 -9.91 -9.88 4.41
C MET A 47 -9.71 -8.87 5.53
N PRO A 48 -8.76 -7.89 5.36
CA PRO A 48 -8.50 -6.90 6.38
C PRO A 48 -9.63 -5.89 6.48
N LYS A 49 -9.90 -5.43 7.71
CA LYS A 49 -10.77 -4.27 7.95
C LYS A 49 -9.95 -2.99 7.78
N SER A 50 -10.09 -2.32 6.66
CA SER A 50 -9.46 -1.02 6.42
C SER A 50 -10.38 -0.17 5.53
N SER A 51 -10.35 1.14 5.75
CA SER A 51 -11.15 2.10 4.96
C SER A 51 -10.90 1.98 3.46
N ASP A 52 -9.66 1.72 3.05
CA ASP A 52 -9.30 1.55 1.64
C ASP A 52 -10.00 0.35 0.99
N VAL A 53 -10.07 -0.79 1.71
CA VAL A 53 -10.74 -2.01 1.26
C VAL A 53 -12.26 -1.82 1.25
N GLU A 54 -12.81 -1.22 2.31
CA GLU A 54 -14.24 -0.93 2.43
C GLU A 54 -14.70 0.04 1.32
N ASN A 55 -13.96 1.12 1.07
CA ASN A 55 -14.25 2.06 -0.02
C ASN A 55 -14.18 1.38 -1.40
N LEU A 56 -13.22 0.47 -1.61
CA LEU A 56 -13.15 -0.29 -2.85
C LEU A 56 -14.37 -1.19 -3.02
N ILE A 57 -14.78 -1.92 -1.99
CA ILE A 57 -15.97 -2.79 -2.03
C ILE A 57 -17.24 -1.98 -2.36
N VAL A 58 -17.42 -0.82 -1.71
CA VAL A 58 -18.53 0.09 -1.99
C VAL A 58 -18.51 0.53 -3.45
N ALA A 59 -17.37 0.98 -3.95
CA ALA A 59 -17.22 1.41 -5.34
C ALA A 59 -17.53 0.28 -6.33
N LEU A 60 -17.01 -0.93 -6.07
CA LEU A 60 -17.24 -2.11 -6.90
C LEU A 60 -18.72 -2.51 -6.94
N LYS A 61 -19.42 -2.48 -5.81
CA LYS A 61 -20.87 -2.72 -5.75
C LYS A 61 -21.65 -1.68 -6.55
N MET A 62 -21.26 -0.41 -6.47
CA MET A 62 -21.92 0.67 -7.22
C MET A 62 -21.81 0.50 -8.73
N VAL A 63 -20.72 -0.07 -9.24
CA VAL A 63 -20.55 -0.33 -10.67
C VAL A 63 -21.18 -1.63 -11.14
N GLY A 64 -21.89 -2.35 -10.26
CA GLY A 64 -22.72 -3.51 -10.59
C GLY A 64 -22.16 -4.86 -10.14
N LEU A 65 -21.06 -4.89 -9.39
CA LEU A 65 -20.54 -6.14 -8.88
C LEU A 65 -21.38 -6.67 -7.71
N ILE A 66 -21.65 -7.97 -7.73
CA ILE A 66 -22.32 -8.70 -6.65
C ILE A 66 -21.24 -9.20 -5.69
N ILE A 67 -21.14 -8.54 -4.56
CA ILE A 67 -20.16 -8.86 -3.52
C ILE A 67 -20.89 -9.23 -2.23
N ILE A 68 -20.69 -10.46 -1.76
CA ILE A 68 -21.22 -10.97 -0.49
C ILE A 68 -20.12 -10.83 0.55
N GLU A 69 -20.46 -10.23 1.68
CA GLU A 69 -19.53 -10.01 2.80
C GLU A 69 -19.95 -10.85 4.01
N ALA A 70 -19.00 -11.61 4.54
CA ALA A 70 -19.08 -12.27 5.83
C ALA A 70 -17.82 -11.93 6.64
N PRO A 71 -17.78 -12.14 7.96
CA PRO A 71 -16.59 -11.84 8.76
C PRO A 71 -15.32 -12.52 8.23
N GLY A 72 -14.38 -11.71 7.74
CA GLY A 72 -13.11 -12.19 7.17
C GLY A 72 -13.23 -12.92 5.82
N HIS A 73 -14.41 -12.97 5.20
CA HIS A 73 -14.62 -13.67 3.93
C HIS A 73 -15.47 -12.81 2.98
N ILE A 74 -15.02 -12.69 1.75
CA ILE A 74 -15.68 -11.96 0.67
C ILE A 74 -15.84 -12.89 -0.53
N ILE A 75 -17.03 -12.86 -1.16
CA ILE A 75 -17.32 -13.60 -2.39
C ILE A 75 -17.71 -12.59 -3.47
N VAL A 76 -16.99 -12.61 -4.60
CA VAL A 76 -17.33 -11.84 -5.81
C VAL A 76 -17.96 -12.80 -6.81
N LYS A 77 -19.20 -12.51 -7.28
CA LYS A 77 -20.01 -13.47 -8.04
C LYS A 77 -20.15 -13.19 -9.54
N ASN A 78 -19.77 -12.00 -9.97
CA ASN A 78 -19.84 -11.59 -11.36
C ASN A 78 -18.65 -10.69 -11.72
N SER A 79 -18.50 -10.37 -12.99
CA SER A 79 -17.35 -9.63 -13.47
C SER A 79 -17.70 -8.29 -14.13
N PHE A 80 -16.76 -7.37 -14.07
CA PHE A 80 -16.75 -6.10 -14.77
C PHE A 80 -15.96 -6.28 -16.10
N PRO A 81 -16.35 -5.69 -17.24
CA PRO A 81 -17.50 -4.77 -17.40
C PRO A 81 -18.83 -5.48 -17.72
N ALA A 82 -18.92 -6.83 -17.67
CA ALA A 82 -20.15 -7.57 -18.00
C ALA A 82 -21.34 -7.20 -17.11
N CYS A 83 -21.08 -6.76 -15.87
CA CYS A 83 -22.12 -6.32 -14.93
C CYS A 83 -22.61 -4.87 -15.15
N GLU A 84 -22.04 -4.12 -16.11
CA GLU A 84 -22.45 -2.74 -16.36
C GLU A 84 -23.91 -2.63 -16.79
N GLN A 85 -24.58 -1.65 -16.20
CA GLN A 85 -25.91 -1.25 -16.66
C GLN A 85 -25.79 -0.34 -17.88
N ASN A 86 -26.63 -0.56 -18.88
CA ASN A 86 -26.68 0.27 -20.09
C ASN A 86 -27.37 1.63 -19.81
N VAL A 87 -26.66 2.52 -19.13
CA VAL A 87 -27.12 3.85 -18.72
C VAL A 87 -26.14 4.90 -19.25
N THR A 88 -26.67 5.95 -19.86
CA THR A 88 -25.87 7.02 -20.49
C THR A 88 -25.40 8.09 -19.51
N THR A 89 -26.08 8.23 -18.35
CA THR A 89 -25.68 9.23 -17.34
C THR A 89 -24.39 8.81 -16.63
N PRO A 90 -23.45 9.75 -16.39
CA PRO A 90 -22.27 9.46 -15.62
C PRO A 90 -22.60 8.92 -14.22
N LEU A 91 -21.82 7.94 -13.76
CA LEU A 91 -21.92 7.42 -12.40
C LEU A 91 -20.89 8.09 -11.50
N LEU A 92 -21.35 8.72 -10.43
CA LEU A 92 -20.48 9.23 -9.36
C LEU A 92 -20.05 8.05 -8.47
N VAL A 93 -18.75 7.84 -8.34
CA VAL A 93 -18.17 6.72 -7.58
C VAL A 93 -17.31 7.28 -6.45
N PRO A 94 -17.77 7.24 -5.19
CA PRO A 94 -16.96 7.61 -4.03
C PRO A 94 -15.82 6.59 -3.86
N THR A 95 -14.60 7.09 -3.69
CA THR A 95 -13.39 6.25 -3.72
C THR A 95 -12.50 6.40 -2.48
N GLY A 96 -12.88 7.29 -1.54
CA GLY A 96 -12.11 7.55 -0.32
C GLY A 96 -10.75 8.21 -0.60
N ASP A 97 -9.83 8.12 0.36
CA ASP A 97 -8.52 8.77 0.35
C ASP A 97 -7.34 7.84 0.03
N GLY A 98 -7.61 6.56 -0.26
CA GLY A 98 -6.60 5.55 -0.57
C GLY A 98 -6.01 5.71 -1.98
N GLY A 99 -4.70 5.93 -2.08
CA GLY A 99 -4.02 6.10 -3.37
C GLY A 99 -4.11 4.87 -4.28
N THR A 100 -3.96 3.68 -3.72
CA THR A 100 -4.06 2.41 -4.45
C THR A 100 -5.48 2.19 -4.95
N THR A 101 -6.48 2.36 -4.08
CA THR A 101 -7.90 2.23 -4.42
C THR A 101 -8.30 3.15 -5.57
N ASN A 102 -7.95 4.44 -5.49
CA ASN A 102 -8.29 5.42 -6.52
C ASN A 102 -7.64 5.09 -7.88
N ARG A 103 -6.36 4.73 -7.89
CA ARG A 103 -5.62 4.43 -9.12
C ARG A 103 -6.08 3.13 -9.78
N PHE A 104 -6.35 2.10 -8.97
CA PHE A 104 -6.80 0.82 -9.49
C PHE A 104 -8.24 0.89 -10.00
N LEU A 105 -9.12 1.62 -9.30
CA LEU A 105 -10.46 1.90 -9.81
C LEU A 105 -10.43 2.71 -11.10
N ALA A 106 -9.58 3.73 -11.21
CA ALA A 106 -9.46 4.50 -12.44
C ALA A 106 -9.12 3.61 -13.65
N ALA A 107 -8.17 2.68 -13.48
CA ALA A 107 -7.80 1.74 -14.55
C ALA A 107 -8.90 0.69 -14.81
N LEU A 108 -9.52 0.14 -13.77
CA LEU A 108 -10.63 -0.81 -13.90
C LEU A 108 -11.80 -0.19 -14.67
N LEU A 109 -12.23 1.00 -14.30
CA LEU A 109 -13.39 1.66 -14.90
C LEU A 109 -13.14 2.09 -16.35
N ALA A 110 -11.87 2.24 -16.74
CA ALA A 110 -11.48 2.55 -18.11
C ALA A 110 -11.77 1.43 -19.12
N ILE A 111 -11.96 0.17 -18.68
CA ILE A 111 -12.37 -0.93 -19.57
C ILE A 111 -13.89 -1.01 -19.76
N GLY A 112 -14.68 -0.25 -19.00
CA GLY A 112 -16.12 -0.15 -19.10
C GLY A 112 -16.58 0.80 -20.20
N LYS A 113 -17.86 0.75 -20.54
CA LYS A 113 -18.47 1.59 -21.59
C LYS A 113 -19.16 2.84 -21.04
N ARG A 114 -19.55 2.79 -19.76
CA ARG A 114 -20.21 3.91 -19.08
C ARG A 114 -19.21 5.01 -18.74
N THR A 115 -19.68 6.24 -18.60
CA THR A 115 -18.88 7.33 -18.03
C THR A 115 -18.90 7.24 -16.50
N TYR A 116 -17.74 7.29 -15.90
CA TYR A 116 -17.54 7.24 -14.45
C TYR A 116 -16.86 8.51 -13.95
N ARG A 117 -17.34 9.02 -12.81
CA ARG A 117 -16.76 10.18 -12.13
C ARG A 117 -16.28 9.76 -10.75
N LEU A 118 -14.96 9.75 -10.56
CA LEU A 118 -14.35 9.40 -9.28
C LEU A 118 -14.46 10.58 -8.31
N VAL A 119 -14.94 10.30 -7.10
CA VAL A 119 -15.14 11.28 -6.03
C VAL A 119 -14.27 10.88 -4.83
N PRO A 120 -12.97 11.20 -4.84
CA PRO A 120 -12.07 10.90 -3.74
C PRO A 120 -12.26 11.88 -2.58
N THR A 121 -11.65 11.53 -1.45
CA THR A 121 -11.50 12.40 -0.28
C THR A 121 -10.02 12.69 -0.01
N GLY A 122 -9.75 13.53 0.99
CA GLY A 122 -8.39 13.83 1.42
C GLY A 122 -7.52 14.49 0.35
N ARG A 123 -6.25 14.05 0.26
CA ARG A 123 -5.23 14.65 -0.62
C ARG A 123 -5.13 13.99 -2.01
N ILE A 124 -6.02 13.08 -2.38
CA ILE A 124 -5.94 12.37 -3.67
C ILE A 124 -5.84 13.35 -4.87
N PRO A 125 -6.63 14.44 -4.93
CA PRO A 125 -6.52 15.39 -6.06
C PRO A 125 -5.15 16.08 -6.19
N LEU A 126 -4.34 16.07 -5.13
CA LEU A 126 -2.99 16.67 -5.10
C LEU A 126 -1.88 15.66 -5.37
N ARG A 127 -2.22 14.37 -5.47
CA ARG A 127 -1.24 13.29 -5.70
C ARG A 127 -1.04 13.05 -7.19
N PRO A 128 0.17 12.65 -7.60
CA PRO A 128 0.46 12.32 -9.00
C PRO A 128 -0.52 11.30 -9.58
N VAL A 129 -1.03 11.58 -10.78
CA VAL A 129 -1.94 10.71 -11.54
C VAL A 129 -1.72 10.81 -13.05
N GLU A 130 -0.94 11.79 -13.50
CA GLU A 130 -0.75 12.12 -14.91
C GLU A 130 -0.17 10.94 -15.69
N GLU A 131 0.73 10.14 -15.09
CA GLU A 131 1.31 8.96 -15.73
C GLU A 131 0.25 7.89 -15.99
N LEU A 132 -0.66 7.69 -15.05
CA LEU A 132 -1.77 6.76 -15.21
C LEU A 132 -2.74 7.25 -16.28
N THR A 133 -3.14 8.52 -16.22
CA THR A 133 -4.12 9.08 -17.17
C THR A 133 -3.55 9.15 -18.58
N SER A 134 -2.27 9.47 -18.74
CA SER A 134 -1.58 9.44 -20.04
C SER A 134 -1.56 8.02 -20.63
N ALA A 135 -1.28 7.01 -19.80
CA ALA A 135 -1.31 5.60 -20.25
C ALA A 135 -2.73 5.17 -20.67
N LEU A 136 -3.77 5.59 -19.95
CA LEU A 136 -5.16 5.33 -20.31
C LEU A 136 -5.58 6.07 -21.60
N GLN A 137 -5.15 7.32 -21.79
CA GLN A 137 -5.39 8.08 -23.02
C GLN A 137 -4.72 7.43 -24.23
N ASN A 138 -3.53 6.83 -24.07
CA ASN A 138 -2.88 6.04 -25.12
C ASN A 138 -3.67 4.77 -25.48
N LEU A 139 -4.61 4.34 -24.63
CA LEU A 139 -5.59 3.28 -24.89
C LEU A 139 -6.94 3.83 -25.35
N ALA A 140 -6.97 5.06 -25.87
CA ALA A 140 -8.16 5.77 -26.37
C ALA A 140 -9.26 6.04 -25.33
N VAL A 141 -8.93 5.97 -24.03
CA VAL A 141 -9.86 6.34 -22.95
C VAL A 141 -9.98 7.87 -22.88
N GLU A 142 -11.20 8.38 -22.87
CA GLU A 142 -11.46 9.80 -22.66
C GLU A 142 -11.31 10.11 -21.16
N ILE A 143 -10.40 11.03 -20.82
CA ILE A 143 -10.16 11.48 -19.45
C ILE A 143 -10.42 12.97 -19.37
N LYS A 144 -11.22 13.39 -18.36
CA LYS A 144 -11.36 14.79 -17.97
C LYS A 144 -11.06 14.94 -16.49
N TYR A 145 -10.37 16.02 -16.17
CA TYR A 145 -10.11 16.39 -14.78
C TYR A 145 -11.27 17.25 -14.27
N GLY A 146 -11.71 16.96 -13.04
CA GLY A 146 -12.66 17.81 -12.33
C GLY A 146 -12.07 19.20 -12.07
N ILE A 147 -12.90 20.24 -12.18
CA ILE A 147 -12.52 21.62 -11.90
C ILE A 147 -12.95 21.95 -10.46
N ALA A 148 -12.34 22.96 -9.85
CA ALA A 148 -12.74 23.46 -8.54
C ALA A 148 -14.24 23.85 -8.56
N ASN A 149 -15.07 23.13 -7.81
CA ASN A 149 -16.55 23.12 -7.71
C ASN A 149 -17.24 21.95 -8.41
N ASP A 150 -16.54 21.13 -9.22
CA ASP A 150 -17.06 19.84 -9.66
C ASP A 150 -17.04 18.83 -8.51
N ASN A 151 -18.05 17.97 -8.46
CA ASN A 151 -18.13 16.92 -7.43
C ASN A 151 -17.33 15.68 -7.80
N TYR A 152 -16.28 15.79 -8.61
CA TYR A 152 -15.43 14.68 -9.01
C TYR A 152 -13.98 15.14 -9.28
N TRP A 153 -13.05 14.18 -9.22
CA TRP A 153 -11.63 14.37 -9.50
C TRP A 153 -11.27 14.01 -10.95
N LEU A 154 -11.71 12.81 -11.39
CA LEU A 154 -11.53 12.31 -12.74
C LEU A 154 -12.87 11.85 -13.31
N GLU A 155 -13.17 12.26 -14.56
CA GLU A 155 -14.18 11.62 -15.39
C GLU A 155 -13.47 10.71 -16.38
N ILE A 156 -13.90 9.44 -16.41
CA ILE A 156 -13.31 8.38 -17.20
C ILE A 156 -14.40 7.79 -18.09
N LYS A 157 -14.13 7.72 -19.40
CA LYS A 157 -15.02 7.10 -20.37
C LYS A 157 -14.22 6.18 -21.29
N GLY A 158 -14.42 4.89 -21.10
CA GLY A 158 -13.87 3.83 -21.93
C GLY A 158 -14.82 3.47 -23.08
N PRO A 159 -14.70 2.26 -23.63
CA PRO A 159 -13.72 1.24 -23.25
C PRO A 159 -12.32 1.49 -23.78
N CYS A 160 -11.31 0.87 -23.14
CA CYS A 160 -9.97 0.79 -23.69
C CYS A 160 -9.98 0.18 -25.08
N ASP A 161 -9.16 0.73 -25.99
CA ASP A 161 -8.96 0.24 -27.33
C ASP A 161 -7.66 -0.59 -27.39
N ASP A 162 -7.70 -1.72 -28.10
CA ASP A 162 -6.57 -2.65 -28.25
C ASP A 162 -5.67 -2.38 -29.48
N ARG A 163 -5.92 -1.28 -30.21
CA ARG A 163 -5.10 -0.88 -31.36
C ARG A 163 -3.63 -0.72 -31.02
N ASN A 164 -3.32 -0.22 -29.84
CA ASN A 164 -1.97 -0.09 -29.33
C ASN A 164 -1.55 -1.37 -28.59
N LYS A 165 -0.66 -2.17 -29.21
CA LYS A 165 -0.18 -3.42 -28.62
C LYS A 165 0.81 -3.24 -27.47
N ILE A 166 1.35 -2.05 -27.26
CA ILE A 166 2.29 -1.72 -26.17
C ILE A 166 1.86 -0.42 -25.53
N VAL A 167 1.70 -0.47 -24.20
CA VAL A 167 1.42 0.71 -23.37
C VAL A 167 2.61 0.94 -22.46
N VAL A 168 3.31 2.04 -22.67
CA VAL A 168 4.39 2.50 -21.80
C VAL A 168 3.77 3.27 -20.64
N VAL A 169 4.14 2.90 -19.40
CA VAL A 169 3.64 3.52 -18.19
C VAL A 169 4.82 4.06 -17.39
N GLU A 170 4.98 5.37 -17.36
CA GLU A 170 5.98 6.01 -16.50
C GLU A 170 5.68 5.68 -15.03
N SER A 171 6.68 5.21 -14.30
CA SER A 171 6.50 4.63 -12.97
C SER A 171 7.56 5.06 -11.95
N ASP A 172 8.30 6.13 -12.26
CA ASP A 172 9.34 6.69 -11.39
C ASP A 172 8.77 7.22 -10.06
N ARG A 173 7.59 7.86 -10.09
CA ARG A 173 6.90 8.39 -8.92
C ARG A 173 6.08 7.33 -8.16
N SER A 174 5.60 6.28 -8.84
CA SER A 174 4.81 5.23 -8.21
C SER A 174 4.63 4.00 -9.11
N SER A 175 4.95 2.81 -8.57
CA SER A 175 4.65 1.52 -9.23
C SER A 175 3.14 1.22 -9.34
N GLN A 176 2.30 1.97 -8.62
CA GLN A 176 0.84 1.79 -8.66
C GLN A 176 0.26 2.07 -10.05
N PHE A 177 0.90 2.94 -10.86
CA PHE A 177 0.42 3.22 -12.21
C PHE A 177 0.53 2.00 -13.11
N ALA A 178 1.73 1.40 -13.18
CA ALA A 178 1.94 0.17 -13.95
C ALA A 178 1.10 -1.00 -13.39
N SER A 179 0.98 -1.11 -12.07
CA SER A 179 0.13 -2.11 -11.41
C SER A 179 -1.34 -1.95 -11.80
N ALA A 180 -1.88 -0.74 -11.79
CA ALA A 180 -3.26 -0.43 -12.15
C ALA A 180 -3.59 -0.87 -13.59
N ILE A 181 -2.75 -0.46 -14.55
CA ILE A 181 -2.92 -0.80 -15.96
C ILE A 181 -2.78 -2.32 -16.17
N SER A 182 -1.76 -2.95 -15.53
CA SER A 182 -1.56 -4.40 -15.67
C SER A 182 -2.73 -5.22 -15.14
N LEU A 183 -3.35 -4.80 -14.01
CA LEU A 183 -4.54 -5.44 -13.47
C LEU A 183 -5.74 -5.26 -14.41
N ALA A 184 -6.01 -4.04 -14.87
CA ALA A 184 -7.17 -3.75 -15.71
C ALA A 184 -7.16 -4.51 -17.04
N LEU A 185 -5.97 -4.76 -17.60
CA LEU A 185 -5.81 -5.34 -18.93
C LEU A 185 -5.64 -6.88 -18.93
N ILE A 186 -5.93 -7.60 -17.85
CA ILE A 186 -5.76 -9.07 -17.81
C ILE A 186 -6.58 -9.80 -18.87
N ASN A 187 -7.73 -9.24 -19.25
CA ASN A 187 -8.62 -9.79 -20.28
C ASN A 187 -8.31 -9.26 -21.70
N LEU A 188 -7.24 -8.45 -21.85
CA LEU A 188 -6.73 -7.93 -23.11
C LEU A 188 -5.24 -8.32 -23.28
N PRO A 189 -4.92 -9.63 -23.36
CA PRO A 189 -3.54 -10.14 -23.29
C PRO A 189 -2.67 -9.72 -24.51
N GLN A 190 -3.29 -9.24 -25.58
CA GLN A 190 -2.60 -8.67 -26.75
C GLN A 190 -1.91 -7.33 -26.44
N ILE A 191 -2.29 -6.65 -25.37
CA ILE A 191 -1.68 -5.37 -24.93
C ILE A 191 -0.57 -5.67 -23.93
N LYS A 192 0.66 -5.34 -24.27
CA LYS A 192 1.80 -5.43 -23.35
C LYS A 192 1.94 -4.16 -22.55
N VAL A 193 1.89 -4.27 -21.22
CA VAL A 193 2.23 -3.16 -20.31
C VAL A 193 3.73 -3.14 -20.09
N GLN A 194 4.36 -2.02 -20.42
CA GLN A 194 5.78 -1.79 -20.26
C GLN A 194 6.00 -0.66 -19.25
N PRO A 195 6.34 -0.98 -17.99
CA PRO A 195 6.74 0.05 -17.04
C PRO A 195 8.05 0.71 -17.47
N ALA A 196 8.07 2.03 -17.50
CA ALA A 196 9.28 2.81 -17.70
C ALA A 196 9.75 3.39 -16.37
N GLN A 197 11.05 3.49 -16.18
CA GLN A 197 11.70 4.11 -15.02
C GLN A 197 11.22 3.58 -13.64
N LEU A 198 10.95 2.29 -13.56
CA LEU A 198 10.49 1.63 -12.33
C LEU A 198 11.65 1.56 -11.31
N LYS A 199 12.00 2.69 -10.69
CA LYS A 199 13.14 2.80 -9.76
C LYS A 199 12.76 2.56 -8.30
N GLY A 200 11.53 2.85 -7.92
CA GLY A 200 11.05 2.68 -6.56
C GLY A 200 9.82 1.79 -6.50
N SER A 201 9.65 1.07 -5.39
CA SER A 201 8.52 0.15 -5.19
C SER A 201 8.40 -0.93 -6.29
N HIS A 202 9.53 -1.36 -6.86
CA HIS A 202 9.58 -2.43 -7.88
C HIS A 202 8.89 -3.71 -7.37
N SER A 203 9.12 -4.05 -6.12
CA SER A 203 8.56 -5.25 -5.49
C SER A 203 7.04 -5.24 -5.42
N TYR A 204 6.37 -4.07 -5.28
CA TYR A 204 4.91 -3.99 -5.37
C TYR A 204 4.37 -4.25 -6.78
N TYR A 205 5.13 -3.91 -7.83
CA TYR A 205 4.78 -4.29 -9.19
C TYR A 205 4.99 -5.80 -9.41
N THR A 206 6.07 -6.36 -8.85
CA THR A 206 6.33 -7.80 -8.86
C THR A 206 5.22 -8.57 -8.17
N LEU A 207 4.74 -8.11 -7.01
CA LEU A 207 3.55 -8.64 -6.34
C LEU A 207 2.32 -8.62 -7.26
N THR A 208 2.11 -7.52 -7.98
CA THR A 208 0.99 -7.41 -8.93
C THR A 208 1.09 -8.48 -10.03
N LYS A 209 2.27 -8.65 -10.63
CA LYS A 209 2.52 -9.66 -11.67
C LYS A 209 2.34 -11.08 -11.13
N TYR A 210 2.82 -11.34 -9.93
CA TYR A 210 2.62 -12.63 -9.25
C TYR A 210 1.13 -12.94 -9.10
N LEU A 211 0.32 -12.02 -8.58
CA LEU A 211 -1.11 -12.25 -8.38
C LEU A 211 -1.88 -12.39 -9.71
N ILE A 212 -1.50 -11.64 -10.74
CA ILE A 212 -2.05 -11.83 -12.10
C ILE A 212 -1.79 -13.27 -12.56
N ASP A 213 -0.56 -13.77 -12.43
CA ASP A 213 -0.21 -15.14 -12.81
C ASP A 213 -1.02 -16.19 -12.02
N GLN A 214 -1.18 -16.01 -10.69
CA GLN A 214 -1.99 -16.92 -9.87
C GLN A 214 -3.44 -17.03 -10.40
N VAL A 215 -4.03 -15.90 -10.79
CA VAL A 215 -5.44 -15.84 -11.21
C VAL A 215 -5.63 -16.25 -12.67
N THR A 216 -4.75 -15.78 -13.58
CA THR A 216 -4.94 -15.98 -15.02
C THR A 216 -4.31 -17.27 -15.55
N THR A 217 -3.12 -17.63 -15.07
CA THR A 217 -2.37 -18.80 -15.54
C THR A 217 -2.68 -20.03 -14.72
N LYS A 218 -2.69 -19.90 -13.38
CA LYS A 218 -2.95 -21.03 -12.48
C LYS A 218 -4.42 -21.24 -12.17
N GLY A 219 -5.29 -20.30 -12.59
CA GLY A 219 -6.73 -20.42 -12.45
C GLY A 219 -7.25 -20.37 -11.01
N ILE A 220 -6.50 -19.74 -10.08
CA ILE A 220 -6.92 -19.65 -8.68
C ILE A 220 -8.18 -18.80 -8.57
N ARG A 221 -9.18 -19.30 -7.81
CA ARG A 221 -10.46 -18.65 -7.51
C ARG A 221 -10.74 -18.54 -6.01
N GLU A 222 -9.81 -19.02 -5.20
CA GLU A 222 -9.84 -18.90 -3.74
C GLU A 222 -8.48 -18.41 -3.26
N TYR A 223 -8.46 -17.42 -2.40
CA TYR A 223 -7.20 -16.86 -1.91
C TYR A 223 -7.33 -16.42 -0.45
N THR A 224 -6.39 -16.85 0.37
CA THR A 224 -6.25 -16.36 1.75
C THR A 224 -5.25 -15.21 1.77
N VAL A 225 -5.71 -14.02 2.17
CA VAL A 225 -4.86 -12.82 2.25
C VAL A 225 -3.82 -13.01 3.34
N PRO A 226 -2.51 -12.90 3.03
CA PRO A 226 -1.45 -13.07 4.02
C PRO A 226 -1.41 -11.90 5.01
N PHE A 227 -0.66 -12.07 6.09
CA PHE A 227 -0.41 -11.01 7.06
C PHE A 227 0.28 -9.80 6.42
N ASP A 228 0.05 -8.62 7.01
CA ASP A 228 0.56 -7.35 6.49
C ASP A 228 1.96 -7.05 7.05
N MET A 229 2.96 -7.02 6.17
CA MET A 229 4.35 -6.80 6.57
C MET A 229 4.61 -5.35 7.00
N SER A 230 3.86 -4.39 6.47
CA SER A 230 3.92 -3.00 6.95
C SER A 230 3.42 -2.91 8.39
N THR A 231 2.30 -3.58 8.71
CA THR A 231 1.76 -3.65 10.07
C THR A 231 2.71 -4.40 11.01
N LEU A 232 3.36 -5.47 10.54
CA LEU A 232 4.34 -6.23 11.32
C LEU A 232 5.53 -5.37 11.77
N SER A 233 5.83 -4.31 11.05
CA SER A 233 6.95 -3.42 11.38
C SER A 233 6.84 -2.78 12.77
N TYR A 234 5.62 -2.46 13.20
CA TYR A 234 5.39 -1.79 14.50
C TYR A 234 5.72 -2.69 15.70
N PRO A 235 5.18 -3.94 15.79
CA PRO A 235 5.57 -4.84 16.88
C PRO A 235 7.05 -5.22 16.82
N ILE A 236 7.67 -5.35 15.65
CA ILE A 236 9.11 -5.57 15.55
C ILE A 236 9.86 -4.42 16.23
N ALA A 237 9.55 -3.17 15.87
CA ALA A 237 10.20 -2.01 16.49
C ALA A 237 9.97 -1.96 18.00
N LEU A 238 8.74 -2.25 18.45
CA LEU A 238 8.39 -2.27 19.86
C LEU A 238 9.16 -3.36 20.64
N GLY A 239 9.24 -4.57 20.07
CA GLY A 239 9.95 -5.70 20.65
C GLY A 239 11.44 -5.44 20.80
N LEU A 240 12.05 -4.91 19.76
CA LEU A 240 13.49 -4.61 19.74
C LEU A 240 13.89 -3.54 20.75
N ILE A 241 13.04 -2.53 20.98
CA ILE A 241 13.39 -1.32 21.74
C ILE A 241 12.88 -1.39 23.18
N CYS A 242 11.66 -1.83 23.40
CA CYS A 242 11.00 -1.74 24.70
C CYS A 242 11.12 -3.02 25.51
N GLN A 243 10.53 -4.11 25.02
CA GLN A 243 10.51 -5.40 25.71
C GLN A 243 10.33 -6.55 24.73
N THR A 244 10.82 -7.74 25.09
CA THR A 244 10.58 -8.97 24.32
C THR A 244 9.09 -9.24 24.17
N LEU A 245 8.65 -9.53 22.96
CA LEU A 245 7.25 -9.90 22.66
C LEU A 245 7.17 -10.96 21.55
N ILE A 246 6.00 -11.59 21.44
CA ILE A 246 5.68 -12.57 20.41
C ILE A 246 4.59 -11.98 19.50
N VAL A 247 4.82 -12.02 18.19
CA VAL A 247 3.76 -11.81 17.19
C VAL A 247 3.23 -13.17 16.76
N LYS A 248 1.95 -13.44 17.05
CA LYS A 248 1.33 -14.74 16.74
C LYS A 248 0.78 -14.77 15.31
N GLY A 249 0.96 -15.90 14.65
CA GLY A 249 0.41 -16.20 13.33
C GLY A 249 1.29 -17.22 12.58
N GLU A 250 0.65 -18.21 12.00
CA GLU A 250 1.34 -19.17 11.13
C GLU A 250 1.74 -18.48 9.82
N SER A 251 2.93 -18.77 9.31
CA SER A 251 3.43 -18.21 8.04
C SER A 251 3.40 -16.69 8.01
N LEU A 252 3.78 -16.04 9.11
CA LEU A 252 3.75 -14.58 9.24
C LEU A 252 4.54 -13.84 8.16
N LEU A 253 5.69 -14.38 7.76
CA LEU A 253 6.57 -13.70 6.79
C LEU A 253 6.17 -14.07 5.36
N ASP A 254 5.90 -13.04 4.57
CA ASP A 254 5.63 -13.17 3.14
C ASP A 254 6.70 -12.41 2.34
N PRO A 255 7.64 -13.12 1.69
CA PRO A 255 8.72 -12.50 0.92
C PRO A 255 8.23 -11.74 -0.33
N MET A 256 6.99 -11.95 -0.75
CA MET A 256 6.39 -11.21 -1.86
C MET A 256 6.01 -9.77 -1.45
N GLN A 257 5.89 -9.49 -0.16
CA GLN A 257 5.69 -8.13 0.33
C GLN A 257 7.05 -7.46 0.55
N PRO A 258 7.31 -6.28 -0.06
CA PRO A 258 8.61 -5.62 0.05
C PRO A 258 8.99 -5.30 1.49
N ASP A 259 8.01 -5.05 2.33
CA ASP A 259 8.21 -4.69 3.74
C ASP A 259 8.71 -5.87 4.60
N SER A 260 8.72 -7.11 4.07
CA SER A 260 9.38 -8.25 4.71
C SER A 260 10.89 -8.05 4.90
N ALA A 261 11.49 -7.16 4.11
CA ALA A 261 12.89 -6.77 4.22
C ALA A 261 13.29 -6.25 5.61
N LEU A 262 12.31 -5.75 6.40
CA LEU A 262 12.57 -5.23 7.74
C LEU A 262 13.27 -6.25 8.64
N VAL A 263 12.88 -7.52 8.58
CA VAL A 263 13.48 -8.58 9.43
C VAL A 263 14.98 -8.70 9.19
N ASP A 264 15.40 -8.70 7.92
CA ASP A 264 16.83 -8.78 7.58
C ASP A 264 17.57 -7.47 7.90
N ILE A 265 16.91 -6.33 7.72
CA ILE A 265 17.48 -5.03 8.07
C ILE A 265 17.77 -4.96 9.57
N VAL A 266 16.80 -5.29 10.42
CA VAL A 266 16.98 -5.22 11.87
C VAL A 266 17.96 -6.25 12.39
N ARG A 267 18.03 -7.45 11.80
CA ARG A 267 19.06 -8.44 12.11
C ARG A 267 20.48 -7.92 11.82
N LYS A 268 20.68 -7.27 10.67
CA LYS A 268 21.95 -6.60 10.33
C LYS A 268 22.29 -5.46 11.29
N MET A 269 21.28 -4.84 11.90
CA MET A 269 21.46 -3.82 12.94
C MET A 269 21.74 -4.42 14.33
N GLY A 270 21.79 -5.75 14.48
CA GLY A 270 21.97 -6.44 15.75
C GLY A 270 20.69 -6.77 16.48
N GLY A 271 19.54 -6.68 15.80
CA GLY A 271 18.23 -7.07 16.33
C GLY A 271 18.03 -8.59 16.36
N GLU A 272 17.44 -9.08 17.42
CA GLU A 272 17.12 -10.50 17.60
C GLU A 272 15.64 -10.73 17.23
N VAL A 273 15.42 -11.34 16.07
CA VAL A 273 14.11 -11.78 15.56
C VAL A 273 14.20 -13.24 15.16
N GLU A 274 13.47 -14.08 15.86
CA GLU A 274 13.44 -15.54 15.66
C GLU A 274 12.08 -15.95 15.06
N CYS A 275 12.13 -16.82 14.03
CA CYS A 275 10.92 -17.41 13.47
C CYS A 275 10.52 -18.62 14.30
N LEU A 276 9.30 -18.62 14.82
CA LEU A 276 8.67 -19.73 15.51
C LEU A 276 7.67 -20.42 14.56
N PRO A 277 7.25 -21.66 14.82
CA PRO A 277 6.23 -22.33 14.02
C PRO A 277 4.90 -21.57 13.96
N ASP A 278 4.54 -20.87 15.03
CA ASP A 278 3.29 -20.14 15.20
C ASP A 278 3.47 -18.62 15.33
N GLY A 279 4.64 -18.08 14.92
CA GLY A 279 4.87 -16.65 15.03
C GLY A 279 6.31 -16.16 14.89
N LEU A 280 6.56 -14.98 15.45
CA LEU A 280 7.88 -14.38 15.59
C LEU A 280 8.14 -14.00 17.04
N LEU A 281 9.29 -14.40 17.56
CA LEU A 281 9.84 -13.90 18.81
C LEU A 281 10.75 -12.73 18.51
N ILE A 282 10.49 -11.58 19.11
CA ILE A 282 11.30 -10.37 18.97
C ILE A 282 11.87 -10.05 20.35
N SER A 283 13.19 -10.13 20.49
CA SER A 283 13.88 -9.86 21.76
C SER A 283 14.42 -8.44 21.80
N LYS A 284 14.32 -7.83 23.00
CA LYS A 284 14.93 -6.52 23.23
C LYS A 284 16.42 -6.57 22.91
N SER A 285 16.90 -5.65 22.06
CA SER A 285 18.21 -5.73 21.44
C SER A 285 18.99 -4.40 21.53
N ASN A 286 20.31 -4.49 21.50
CA ASN A 286 21.19 -3.33 21.38
C ASN A 286 21.48 -3.08 19.88
N LEU A 287 20.77 -2.14 19.29
CA LEU A 287 20.82 -1.87 17.87
C LEU A 287 22.01 -0.96 17.50
N HIS A 288 22.60 -1.21 16.34
CA HIS A 288 23.65 -0.41 15.72
C HIS A 288 23.11 0.35 14.50
N ALA A 289 23.73 1.49 14.23
CA ALA A 289 23.41 2.31 13.06
C ALA A 289 23.62 1.55 11.75
N ALA A 290 22.82 1.88 10.74
CA ALA A 290 22.89 1.28 9.41
C ALA A 290 22.68 2.30 8.29
N GLN A 291 23.13 1.91 7.09
CA GLN A 291 22.78 2.59 5.84
C GLN A 291 21.73 1.74 5.13
N ILE A 292 20.56 2.33 4.86
CA ILE A 292 19.40 1.62 4.36
C ILE A 292 18.87 2.35 3.13
N GLU A 293 18.76 1.63 2.00
CA GLU A 293 18.09 2.12 0.81
C GLU A 293 16.62 1.74 0.90
N CYS A 294 15.72 2.73 0.86
CA CYS A 294 14.31 2.58 1.23
C CYS A 294 13.33 2.72 0.04
N SER A 295 13.80 2.95 -1.18
CA SER A 295 12.92 3.23 -2.32
C SER A 295 11.93 2.10 -2.60
N ASP A 296 12.30 0.86 -2.30
CA ASP A 296 11.49 -0.32 -2.57
C ASP A 296 10.44 -0.63 -1.47
N PHE A 297 10.65 -0.10 -0.26
CA PHE A 297 9.73 -0.27 0.88
C PHE A 297 9.45 1.06 1.62
N PRO A 298 8.86 2.04 0.93
CA PRO A 298 8.64 3.39 1.48
C PRO A 298 7.71 3.40 2.72
N ASP A 299 6.89 2.37 2.88
CA ASP A 299 5.97 2.26 4.01
C ASP A 299 6.66 1.86 5.32
N LEU A 300 7.89 1.31 5.24
CA LEU A 300 8.73 1.04 6.40
C LEU A 300 9.48 2.26 6.94
N VAL A 301 9.64 3.33 6.16
CA VAL A 301 10.52 4.45 6.53
C VAL A 301 10.14 5.11 7.86
N PRO A 302 8.86 5.31 8.21
CA PRO A 302 8.51 5.84 9.53
C PRO A 302 8.99 4.94 10.67
N THR A 303 8.82 3.61 10.54
CA THR A 303 9.28 2.62 11.52
C THR A 303 10.82 2.55 11.58
N LEU A 304 11.49 2.57 10.43
CA LEU A 304 12.96 2.59 10.36
C LEU A 304 13.52 3.85 11.00
N ALA A 305 12.91 5.02 10.78
CA ALA A 305 13.33 6.27 11.42
C ALA A 305 13.22 6.18 12.95
N PHE A 306 12.14 5.55 13.45
CA PHE A 306 11.98 5.28 14.87
C PHE A 306 13.06 4.32 15.39
N ILE A 307 13.31 3.19 14.73
CA ILE A 307 14.36 2.22 15.11
C ILE A 307 15.74 2.89 15.10
N CYS A 308 16.07 3.65 14.05
CA CYS A 308 17.34 4.37 13.92
C CYS A 308 17.53 5.39 15.05
N SER A 309 16.47 5.99 15.57
CA SER A 309 16.55 6.95 16.67
C SER A 309 16.99 6.32 18.01
N TYR A 310 16.89 4.99 18.12
CA TYR A 310 17.29 4.18 19.28
C TYR A 310 18.57 3.36 19.02
N SER A 311 19.13 3.41 17.80
CA SER A 311 20.32 2.65 17.44
C SER A 311 21.60 3.42 17.82
N LYS A 312 22.64 2.71 18.21
CA LYS A 312 23.95 3.32 18.54
C LYS A 312 24.65 3.81 17.27
N GLY A 313 24.90 5.12 17.15
CA GLY A 313 25.57 5.74 16.02
C GLY A 313 24.66 6.54 15.11
N SER A 314 25.11 6.85 13.90
CA SER A 314 24.39 7.66 12.92
C SER A 314 23.93 6.79 11.76
N SER A 315 22.62 6.62 11.62
CA SER A 315 22.00 5.87 10.52
C SER A 315 21.64 6.77 9.35
N THR A 316 21.59 6.19 8.15
CA THR A 316 21.24 6.90 6.92
C THR A 316 20.16 6.14 6.16
N LEU A 317 19.04 6.81 5.86
CA LEU A 317 17.97 6.33 5.00
C LEU A 317 18.04 7.07 3.67
N THR A 318 18.12 6.34 2.56
CA THR A 318 18.13 6.89 1.19
C THR A 318 16.88 6.45 0.43
N GLY A 319 16.57 7.11 -0.71
CA GLY A 319 15.36 6.79 -1.48
C GLY A 319 14.05 7.24 -0.81
N VAL A 320 14.12 8.29 0.02
CA VAL A 320 12.98 8.73 0.85
C VAL A 320 12.15 9.87 0.24
N LYS A 321 12.63 10.50 -0.84
CA LYS A 321 11.98 11.65 -1.50
C LYS A 321 10.53 11.38 -1.91
N GLY A 322 10.22 10.14 -2.33
CA GLY A 322 8.89 9.72 -2.73
C GLY A 322 7.83 9.80 -1.63
N LEU A 323 8.23 9.89 -0.35
CA LEU A 323 7.34 10.02 0.81
C LEU A 323 6.53 11.31 0.82
N ARG A 324 6.99 12.35 0.12
CA ARG A 324 6.28 13.64 -0.01
C ARG A 324 4.96 13.53 -0.78
N TYR A 325 4.82 12.50 -1.62
CA TYR A 325 3.66 12.28 -2.50
C TYR A 325 2.66 11.26 -1.95
N LYS A 326 2.74 10.95 -0.66
CA LYS A 326 1.83 10.02 0.03
C LYS A 326 0.58 10.73 0.57
N GLU A 327 -0.19 10.07 1.42
CA GLU A 327 -1.43 10.58 2.05
C GLU A 327 -1.17 11.86 2.85
N SER A 328 0.03 11.97 3.45
CA SER A 328 0.62 13.19 4.01
C SER A 328 2.00 13.40 3.38
N ASP A 329 2.65 14.54 3.61
CA ASP A 329 4.10 14.66 3.41
C ASP A 329 4.79 13.88 4.55
N ARG A 330 4.90 12.53 4.36
CA ARG A 330 5.45 11.64 5.40
C ARG A 330 6.88 12.00 5.78
N LEU A 331 7.67 12.54 4.84
CA LEU A 331 9.05 12.94 5.13
C LEU A 331 9.08 14.12 6.09
N ASP A 332 8.23 15.12 5.87
CA ASP A 332 8.10 16.27 6.76
C ASP A 332 7.56 15.85 8.13
N GLU A 333 6.57 14.97 8.17
CA GLU A 333 6.03 14.41 9.42
C GLU A 333 7.07 13.61 10.21
N ILE A 334 7.91 12.81 9.54
CA ILE A 334 9.02 12.09 10.18
C ILE A 334 10.01 13.09 10.77
N CYS A 335 10.46 14.08 10.00
CA CYS A 335 11.39 15.09 10.47
C CYS A 335 10.81 15.90 11.64
N SER A 336 9.55 16.30 11.55
CA SER A 336 8.84 17.02 12.62
C SER A 336 8.75 16.18 13.90
N THR A 337 8.46 14.87 13.76
CA THR A 337 8.41 13.93 14.88
C THR A 337 9.77 13.76 15.52
N LEU A 338 10.82 13.51 14.74
CA LEU A 338 12.20 13.41 15.25
C LEU A 338 12.63 14.69 16.00
N LYS A 339 12.30 15.87 15.44
CA LYS A 339 12.55 17.17 16.08
C LYS A 339 11.81 17.29 17.43
N ARG A 340 10.53 16.92 17.46
CA ARG A 340 9.68 16.97 18.66
C ARG A 340 10.25 16.09 19.78
N PHE A 341 10.78 14.92 19.41
CA PHE A 341 11.50 14.03 20.34
C PHE A 341 12.97 14.41 20.56
N LYS A 342 13.42 15.55 20.04
CA LYS A 342 14.80 16.07 20.15
C LYS A 342 15.86 15.08 19.63
N VAL A 343 15.54 14.29 18.63
CA VAL A 343 16.48 13.43 17.89
C VAL A 343 17.18 14.28 16.84
N ARG A 344 18.52 14.30 16.84
CA ARG A 344 19.28 15.00 15.80
C ARG A 344 19.13 14.28 14.48
N HIS A 345 18.74 15.03 13.46
CA HIS A 345 18.56 14.51 12.11
C HIS A 345 18.82 15.61 11.08
N HIS A 346 19.10 15.19 9.85
CA HIS A 346 19.28 16.07 8.71
C HIS A 346 18.81 15.41 7.43
N PHE A 347 17.97 16.10 6.66
CA PHE A 347 17.56 15.66 5.33
C PHE A 347 18.29 16.50 4.26
N ASP A 348 19.10 15.83 3.44
CA ASP A 348 19.71 16.41 2.25
C ASP A 348 18.89 16.07 1.01
N GLN A 349 18.23 17.09 0.46
CA GLN A 349 17.39 16.95 -0.71
C GLN A 349 18.14 16.58 -1.99
N LYS A 350 19.42 16.97 -2.10
CA LYS A 350 20.24 16.71 -3.30
C LYS A 350 20.62 15.25 -3.41
N SER A 351 21.05 14.66 -2.30
CA SER A 351 21.43 13.25 -2.23
C SER A 351 20.29 12.31 -1.84
N ASP A 352 19.07 12.82 -1.64
CA ASP A 352 17.90 12.06 -1.17
C ASP A 352 18.22 11.22 0.07
N ARG A 353 18.78 11.87 1.08
CA ARG A 353 19.35 11.21 2.27
C ARG A 353 18.80 11.83 3.56
N LEU A 354 18.20 11.00 4.40
CA LEU A 354 17.83 11.33 5.77
C LEU A 354 18.83 10.68 6.73
N THR A 355 19.62 11.50 7.41
CA THR A 355 20.55 11.05 8.46
C THR A 355 19.90 11.22 9.82
N ILE A 356 20.01 10.22 10.69
CA ILE A 356 19.41 10.18 12.03
C ILE A 356 20.50 9.77 13.03
N GLU A 357 20.76 10.62 14.00
CA GLU A 357 21.68 10.30 15.10
C GLU A 357 20.90 9.60 16.23
N GLY A 358 21.18 8.33 16.40
CA GLY A 358 20.53 7.55 17.45
C GLY A 358 21.01 7.96 18.84
N ARG A 359 20.12 7.83 19.80
CA ARG A 359 20.42 8.12 21.21
C ARG A 359 20.96 6.87 21.86
N THR A 360 22.09 7.01 22.55
CA THR A 360 22.46 6.05 23.59
C THR A 360 21.43 6.23 24.73
N VAL A 361 20.42 5.40 24.78
CA VAL A 361 19.52 5.35 25.93
C VAL A 361 20.33 4.73 27.07
N ILE A 362 20.88 5.56 27.92
CA ILE A 362 21.33 5.11 29.24
C ILE A 362 20.03 4.80 29.98
N ILE A 363 19.62 3.53 29.96
CA ILE A 363 18.59 3.04 30.87
C ILE A 363 19.24 3.05 32.25
N ASN A 364 19.12 4.15 32.97
CA ASN A 364 19.36 4.15 34.40
C ASN A 364 18.30 3.26 35.01
N HIS A 365 18.62 1.99 35.19
CA HIS A 365 17.98 1.21 36.23
C HIS A 365 18.39 1.85 37.55
N SER A 366 17.58 2.73 38.10
CA SER A 366 17.62 2.94 39.54
C SER A 366 17.09 1.64 40.16
N PRO A 367 17.90 0.96 40.94
CA PRO A 367 17.39 -0.08 41.78
C PRO A 367 16.65 0.60 42.95
N ASP A 368 15.30 0.48 42.96
CA ASP A 368 14.51 0.49 44.16
C ASP A 368 13.14 -0.13 43.87
#